data_8d58f593852ab513ee83c3e1949fa90f
#
_entry.id   8d58f593852ab513ee83c3e1949fa90f
#
_cell.length_a   1.000
_cell.length_b   1.000
_cell.length_c   1.000
_cell.angle_alpha   90.00
_cell.angle_beta   90.00
_cell.angle_gamma   90.00
#
_symmetry.space_group_name_H-M   'P 1'
#
loop_
_entity.id
_entity.type
_entity.pdbx_description
1 polymer ?
#
loop_
_entity_poly.entity_id
_entity_poly.type
_entity_poly.pdbx_seq_one_letter_code
_entity_poly.pdbx_strand_id
1 'polypeptide(L)'
;MIERGSLVVVDLEPTLGHEQRGLRPCVVVSDPEVASAPRYPLLAVVPVTGRAGEGALYPALTPGASGLRQPSWALADQVRSIDRRRVRRLVGHVSEAELAAIDQGLALYLGLVP
;
A
#
# COMPACT_ATOMS: atom_id res chain seq x y z
N MET A 1 16.00 -0.50 -0.03
CA MET A 1 15.55 -0.88 -1.38
C MET A 1 14.05 -1.15 -1.36
N ILE A 2 13.33 -0.57 -2.31
CA ILE A 2 11.88 -0.78 -2.43
C ILE A 2 11.61 -2.15 -3.06
N GLU A 3 10.73 -2.91 -2.46
CA GLU A 3 10.30 -4.20 -2.98
C GLU A 3 8.80 -4.39 -2.74
N ARG A 4 8.23 -5.43 -3.33
CA ARG A 4 6.82 -5.75 -3.11
C ARG A 4 6.59 -6.06 -1.64
N GLY A 5 5.61 -5.38 -1.04
CA GLY A 5 5.34 -5.46 0.41
C GLY A 5 6.04 -4.40 1.24
N SER A 6 6.94 -3.61 0.65
CA SER A 6 7.55 -2.48 1.35
C SER A 6 6.49 -1.49 1.82
N LEU A 7 6.65 -0.99 3.03
CA LEU A 7 5.84 0.11 3.56
C LEU A 7 6.63 1.40 3.38
N VAL A 8 6.09 2.32 2.59
CA VAL A 8 6.73 3.58 2.23
C VAL A 8 5.83 4.75 2.56
N VAL A 9 6.41 5.90 2.89
CA VAL A 9 5.64 7.13 3.03
C VAL A 9 5.62 7.84 1.68
N VAL A 10 4.41 8.15 1.21
CA VAL A 10 4.16 8.71 -0.13
C VAL A 10 3.39 10.01 -0.01
N ASP A 11 3.75 10.97 -0.83
CA ASP A 11 2.95 12.18 -1.03
C ASP A 11 1.85 11.85 -2.04
N LEU A 12 0.61 11.80 -1.55
CA LEU A 12 -0.55 11.44 -2.36
C LEU A 12 -1.22 12.62 -3.06
N GLU A 13 -0.83 13.85 -2.73
CA GLU A 13 -1.45 15.03 -3.32
C GLU A 13 -1.04 15.24 -4.80
N PRO A 14 -1.92 15.75 -5.64
CA PRO A 14 -3.29 16.16 -5.36
C PRO A 14 -4.27 14.98 -5.30
N THR A 15 -5.28 15.09 -4.44
CA THR A 15 -6.32 14.09 -4.25
C THR A 15 -7.69 14.73 -4.32
N LEU A 16 -8.74 13.91 -4.46
CA LEU A 16 -10.11 14.37 -4.62
C LEU A 16 -11.07 13.50 -3.79
N GLY A 17 -12.03 14.15 -3.13
CA GLY A 17 -13.11 13.46 -2.44
C GLY A 17 -12.63 12.51 -1.35
N HIS A 18 -13.02 11.23 -1.47
CA HIS A 18 -12.73 10.20 -0.47
C HIS A 18 -11.33 9.57 -0.61
N GLU A 19 -10.52 10.03 -1.57
CA GLU A 19 -9.16 9.55 -1.70
C GLU A 19 -8.34 9.89 -0.46
N GLN A 20 -7.44 8.98 -0.07
CA GLN A 20 -6.53 9.23 1.05
C GLN A 20 -5.59 10.38 0.70
N ARG A 21 -5.33 11.27 1.66
CA ARG A 21 -4.69 12.57 1.42
C ARG A 21 -3.36 12.72 2.13
N GLY A 22 -2.52 13.60 1.58
CA GLY A 22 -1.28 14.04 2.20
C GLY A 22 -0.19 13.00 2.17
N LEU A 23 0.73 13.10 3.14
CA LEU A 23 1.78 12.11 3.35
C LEU A 23 1.21 10.93 4.12
N ARG A 24 1.20 9.76 3.49
CA ARG A 24 0.60 8.57 4.08
C ARG A 24 1.51 7.36 3.89
N PRO A 25 1.51 6.44 4.85
CA PRO A 25 2.12 5.15 4.61
C PRO A 25 1.32 4.41 3.55
N CYS A 26 2.04 3.75 2.65
CA CYS A 26 1.45 2.95 1.57
C CYS A 26 2.23 1.66 1.46
N VAL A 27 1.54 0.58 1.08
CA VAL A 27 2.18 -0.71 0.78
C VAL A 27 2.42 -0.79 -0.72
N VAL A 28 3.66 -1.10 -1.11
CA VAL A 28 4.01 -1.33 -2.51
C VAL A 28 3.48 -2.69 -2.93
N VAL A 29 2.66 -2.71 -3.97
CA VAL A 29 2.02 -3.94 -4.45
C VAL A 29 2.39 -4.28 -5.90
N SER A 30 3.29 -3.53 -6.51
CA SER A 30 3.82 -3.84 -7.83
C SER A 30 4.49 -5.20 -7.84
N ASP A 31 4.49 -5.84 -9.02
CA ASP A 31 5.29 -7.04 -9.27
C ASP A 31 6.72 -6.86 -8.72
N PRO A 32 7.35 -7.91 -8.16
CA PRO A 32 8.68 -7.76 -7.56
C PRO A 32 9.72 -7.15 -8.50
N GLU A 33 9.72 -7.50 -9.77
CA GLU A 33 10.66 -6.91 -10.73
C GLU A 33 10.40 -5.42 -10.93
N VAL A 34 9.15 -5.03 -11.05
CA VAL A 34 8.78 -3.62 -11.20
C VAL A 34 9.16 -2.84 -9.94
N ALA A 35 8.83 -3.36 -8.77
CA ALA A 35 9.10 -2.69 -7.51
C ALA A 35 10.60 -2.42 -7.30
N SER A 36 11.45 -3.40 -7.63
CA SER A 36 12.88 -3.33 -7.34
C SER A 36 13.71 -2.68 -8.43
N ALA A 37 13.16 -2.44 -9.62
CA ALA A 37 13.93 -1.91 -10.75
C ALA A 37 13.60 -0.43 -10.99
N PRO A 38 14.51 0.51 -10.63
CA PRO A 38 14.24 1.95 -10.75
C PRO A 38 13.93 2.44 -12.17
N ARG A 39 14.24 1.63 -13.20
CA ARG A 39 13.88 1.99 -14.58
C ARG A 39 12.37 2.06 -14.82
N TYR A 40 11.57 1.40 -13.95
CA TYR A 40 10.13 1.54 -14.00
C TYR A 40 9.75 2.77 -13.17
N PRO A 41 9.21 3.84 -13.80
CA PRO A 41 8.99 5.10 -13.09
C PRO A 41 7.78 5.10 -12.16
N LEU A 42 6.87 4.15 -12.32
CA LEU A 42 5.63 4.10 -11.56
C LEU A 42 5.59 2.89 -10.65
N LEU A 43 5.03 3.09 -9.47
CA LEU A 43 4.77 2.04 -8.50
C LEU A 43 3.27 1.95 -8.24
N ALA A 44 2.74 0.73 -8.13
CA ALA A 44 1.39 0.54 -7.61
C ALA A 44 1.47 0.48 -6.09
N VAL A 45 0.67 1.29 -5.42
CA VAL A 45 0.64 1.37 -3.97
C VAL A 45 -0.79 1.29 -3.44
N VAL A 46 -0.93 0.79 -2.22
CA VAL A 46 -2.18 0.74 -1.47
C VAL A 46 -2.01 1.62 -0.24
N PRO A 47 -2.77 2.72 -0.12
CA PRO A 47 -2.69 3.58 1.05
C PRO A 47 -3.13 2.86 2.33
N VAL A 48 -2.57 3.30 3.46
CA VAL A 48 -2.82 2.75 4.78
C VAL A 48 -3.43 3.82 5.67
N THR A 49 -4.42 3.45 6.47
CA THR A 49 -5.09 4.36 7.41
C THR A 49 -5.07 3.78 8.82
N GLY A 50 -5.06 4.67 9.83
CA GLY A 50 -5.25 4.29 11.22
C GLY A 50 -6.72 4.19 11.62
N ARG A 51 -7.64 4.52 10.72
CA ARG A 51 -9.08 4.39 10.97
C ARG A 51 -9.54 2.97 10.69
N ALA A 52 -10.22 2.34 11.66
CA ALA A 52 -10.66 0.97 11.55
C ALA A 52 -11.52 0.74 10.31
N GLY A 53 -11.23 -0.33 9.59
CA GLY A 53 -12.01 -0.81 8.45
C GLY A 53 -12.51 -2.21 8.71
N GLU A 54 -13.45 -2.65 7.88
CA GLU A 54 -14.03 -4.00 7.97
C GLU A 54 -14.11 -4.62 6.58
N GLY A 55 -13.95 -5.93 6.54
CA GLY A 55 -14.12 -6.72 5.34
C GLY A 55 -12.85 -6.90 4.53
N ALA A 56 -12.96 -7.67 3.47
CA ALA A 56 -11.82 -8.13 2.67
C ALA A 56 -11.10 -7.00 1.93
N LEU A 57 -11.78 -5.87 1.68
CA LEU A 57 -11.15 -4.72 1.02
C LEU A 57 -10.22 -3.93 1.94
N TYR A 58 -10.32 -4.14 3.26
CA TYR A 58 -9.58 -3.36 4.26
C TYR A 58 -8.85 -4.28 5.24
N PRO A 59 -7.88 -5.07 4.77
CA PRO A 59 -7.16 -5.99 5.65
C PRO A 59 -6.37 -5.23 6.72
N ALA A 60 -6.37 -5.79 7.93
CA ALA A 60 -5.67 -5.20 9.07
C ALA A 60 -4.16 -5.40 8.94
N LEU A 61 -3.42 -4.40 9.42
CA LEU A 61 -1.97 -4.42 9.50
C LEU A 61 -1.54 -4.19 10.95
N THR A 62 -0.56 -4.96 11.40
CA THR A 62 -0.06 -4.85 12.77
C THR A 62 1.10 -3.86 12.86
N PRO A 63 1.20 -3.13 14.00
CA PRO A 63 2.36 -2.27 14.25
C PRO A 63 3.60 -3.08 14.60
N GLY A 64 4.73 -2.39 14.76
CA GLY A 64 5.99 -2.98 15.19
C GLY A 64 6.91 -3.25 14.02
N ALA A 65 7.09 -4.52 13.62
CA ALA A 65 8.04 -4.90 12.57
C ALA A 65 7.77 -4.23 11.22
N SER A 66 6.52 -3.89 10.93
CA SER A 66 6.16 -3.16 9.72
C SER A 66 6.64 -1.71 9.71
N GLY A 67 6.95 -1.16 10.87
CA GLY A 67 7.26 0.27 11.05
C GLY A 67 6.04 1.13 11.38
N LEU A 68 4.84 0.54 11.37
CA LEU A 68 3.64 1.25 11.81
C LEU A 68 3.63 1.39 13.32
N ARG A 69 3.12 2.51 13.83
CA ARG A 69 3.07 2.81 15.26
C ARG A 69 1.79 2.36 15.93
N GLN A 70 0.76 2.08 15.16
CA GLN A 70 -0.57 1.71 15.67
C GLN A 70 -1.22 0.71 14.73
N PRO A 71 -2.25 -0.01 15.19
CA PRO A 71 -3.05 -0.84 14.30
C PRO A 71 -3.55 -0.02 13.12
N SER A 72 -3.48 -0.58 11.94
CA SER A 72 -3.79 0.14 10.70
C SER A 72 -4.49 -0.80 9.73
N TRP A 73 -5.02 -0.25 8.66
CA TRP A 73 -5.75 -0.99 7.64
C TRP A 73 -5.28 -0.55 6.26
N ALA A 74 -5.07 -1.51 5.38
CA ALA A 74 -4.74 -1.24 3.99
C ALA A 74 -6.05 -0.99 3.23
N LEU A 75 -6.08 0.06 2.39
CA LEU A 75 -7.26 0.44 1.64
C LEU A 75 -7.14 -0.08 0.21
N ALA A 76 -7.49 -1.35 0.00
CA ALA A 76 -7.33 -2.00 -1.31
C ALA A 76 -8.11 -1.29 -2.41
N ASP A 77 -9.26 -0.70 -2.08
CA ASP A 77 -10.07 0.06 -3.04
C ASP A 77 -9.48 1.43 -3.40
N GLN A 78 -8.37 1.82 -2.79
CA GLN A 78 -7.65 3.04 -3.14
C GLN A 78 -6.30 2.77 -3.79
N VAL A 79 -6.11 1.57 -4.32
CA VAL A 79 -4.90 1.23 -5.07
C VAL A 79 -4.69 2.24 -6.21
N ARG A 80 -3.45 2.70 -6.35
CA ARG A 80 -3.13 3.67 -7.41
C ARG A 80 -1.68 3.56 -7.82
N SER A 81 -1.41 4.01 -9.03
CA SER A 81 -0.04 4.20 -9.50
C SER A 81 0.48 5.56 -9.04
N ILE A 82 1.71 5.58 -8.59
CA ILE A 82 2.39 6.83 -8.24
C ILE A 82 3.76 6.87 -8.90
N ASP A 83 4.27 8.06 -9.19
CA ASP A 83 5.65 8.23 -9.61
C ASP A 83 6.55 7.94 -8.40
N ARG A 84 7.68 7.22 -8.63
CA ARG A 84 8.63 6.89 -7.56
C ARG A 84 9.13 8.13 -6.82
N ARG A 85 9.17 9.28 -7.46
CA ARG A 85 9.60 10.54 -6.83
C ARG A 85 8.66 11.02 -5.73
N ARG A 86 7.44 10.48 -5.65
CA ARG A 86 6.51 10.75 -4.57
C ARG A 86 6.83 10.01 -3.28
N VAL A 87 7.69 8.99 -3.33
CA VAL A 87 8.13 8.26 -2.16
C VAL A 87 9.11 9.13 -1.36
N ARG A 88 8.77 9.39 -0.10
CA ARG A 88 9.60 10.23 0.79
C ARG A 88 10.55 9.41 1.65
N ARG A 89 10.15 8.21 2.06
CA ARG A 89 11.03 7.31 2.80
C ARG A 89 10.48 5.90 2.85
N LEU A 90 11.39 4.96 3.08
CA LEU A 90 11.08 3.56 3.35
C LEU A 90 10.93 3.39 4.86
N VAL A 91 9.82 2.81 5.29
CA VAL A 91 9.49 2.67 6.71
C VAL A 91 9.72 1.24 7.21
N GLY A 92 9.34 0.26 6.40
CA GLY A 92 9.45 -1.14 6.78
C GLY A 92 8.81 -2.05 5.74
N HIS A 93 8.24 -3.14 6.21
CA HIS A 93 7.67 -4.17 5.33
C HIS A 93 6.51 -4.86 6.04
N VAL A 94 5.42 -5.10 5.34
CA VAL A 94 4.32 -5.91 5.89
C VAL A 94 4.70 -7.39 5.90
N SER A 95 4.03 -8.19 6.72
CA SER A 95 4.27 -9.63 6.75
C SER A 95 3.75 -10.30 5.47
N GLU A 96 4.20 -11.54 5.23
CA GLU A 96 3.70 -12.33 4.09
C GLU A 96 2.19 -12.54 4.19
N ALA A 97 1.68 -12.82 5.38
CA ALA A 97 0.24 -13.00 5.60
C ALA A 97 -0.54 -11.73 5.32
N GLU A 98 -0.01 -10.58 5.77
CA GLU A 98 -0.64 -9.28 5.50
C GLU A 98 -0.63 -8.96 4.01
N LEU A 99 0.46 -9.21 3.33
CA LEU A 99 0.55 -9.00 1.89
C LEU A 99 -0.44 -9.90 1.13
N ALA A 100 -0.56 -11.17 1.54
CA ALA A 100 -1.52 -12.09 0.94
C ALA A 100 -2.96 -11.59 1.12
N ALA A 101 -3.30 -11.04 2.29
CA ALA A 101 -4.62 -10.46 2.53
C ALA A 101 -4.86 -9.22 1.67
N ILE A 102 -3.85 -8.39 1.47
CA ILE A 102 -3.93 -7.24 0.56
C ILE A 102 -4.17 -7.73 -0.87
N ASP A 103 -3.46 -8.77 -1.31
CA ASP A 103 -3.63 -9.33 -2.66
C ASP A 103 -5.06 -9.85 -2.87
N GLN A 104 -5.64 -10.49 -1.86
CA GLN A 104 -7.03 -10.94 -1.93
C GLN A 104 -7.99 -9.76 -2.08
N GLY A 105 -7.76 -8.70 -1.30
CA GLY A 105 -8.57 -7.48 -1.40
C GLY A 105 -8.45 -6.83 -2.77
N LEU A 106 -7.26 -6.77 -3.33
CA LEU A 106 -7.02 -6.22 -4.67
C LEU A 106 -7.71 -7.05 -5.74
N ALA A 107 -7.59 -8.39 -5.66
CA ALA A 107 -8.24 -9.28 -6.62
C ALA A 107 -9.75 -9.10 -6.58
N LEU A 108 -10.32 -8.97 -5.39
CA LEU A 108 -11.75 -8.72 -5.22
C LEU A 108 -12.15 -7.38 -5.83
N TYR A 109 -11.44 -6.33 -5.47
CA TYR A 109 -11.76 -4.97 -5.93
C TYR A 109 -11.64 -4.83 -7.45
N LEU A 110 -10.61 -5.44 -8.03
CA LEU A 110 -10.33 -5.34 -9.46
C LEU A 110 -11.09 -6.38 -10.29
N GLY A 111 -11.89 -7.24 -9.67
CA GLY A 111 -12.66 -8.26 -10.38
C GLY A 111 -11.81 -9.39 -10.95
N LEU A 112 -10.67 -9.69 -10.30
CA LEU A 112 -9.75 -10.74 -10.72
C LEU A 112 -10.02 -12.08 -10.01
N VAL A 113 -11.02 -12.13 -9.15
CA VAL A 113 -11.42 -13.36 -8.46
C VAL A 113 -12.33 -14.16 -9.39
N PRO A 114 -12.07 -15.47 -9.59
CA PRO A 114 -12.90 -16.31 -10.42
C PRO A 114 -14.32 -16.48 -9.86
#